data_c184081d34716b13f54590a05ee0c43f
#
_entry.id   c184081d34716b13f54590a05ee0c43f
#
_cell.length_a   1.000
_cell.length_b   1.000
_cell.length_c   1.000
_cell.angle_alpha   90.00
_cell.angle_beta   90.00
_cell.angle_gamma   90.00
#
_symmetry.space_group_name_H-M   'P 1'
#
loop_
_entity.id
_entity.type
_entity.pdbx_description
1 polymer ?
#
loop_
_entity_poly.entity_id
_entity_poly.type
_entity_poly.pdbx_seq_one_letter_code
_entity_poly.pdbx_strand_id
1 'polypeptide(L)'
;PSYNLSDIKMKRGDKKAIVIGATGLVGQALVERLQQSDDFSLITVVVRKNSDILKSYSKVTQLILEDFLLLNDEDVSSHTHAFSCLGSTIKQAGSKEKFYAIDYEINAHFADLVQDKNIHLLVVSALGANAKSPIFYNKVKGELEQYLKSLSIYKLSIFQPSLLIGKRSEVRVLEDMAQTVYKLVEKAWTKPFKVKPVSAEQLAHTMLVAAQTQSAAFKLYDNLSIQQTQ
;
A
#
# COMPACT_ATOMS: atom_id res chain seq x y z
N PRO A 1 -40.80 -10.13 -0.37
CA PRO A 1 -39.90 -9.46 0.55
C PRO A 1 -38.62 -9.13 -0.17
N SER A 2 -38.46 -7.85 -0.51
CA SER A 2 -37.26 -7.32 -1.14
C SER A 2 -36.17 -7.20 -0.06
N TYR A 3 -35.17 -8.04 -0.13
CA TYR A 3 -33.97 -7.90 0.70
C TYR A 3 -33.21 -6.65 0.25
N ASN A 4 -33.15 -5.65 1.11
CA ASN A 4 -32.39 -4.42 0.92
C ASN A 4 -30.90 -4.76 1.11
N LEU A 5 -30.13 -4.78 0.02
CA LEU A 5 -28.69 -5.02 0.02
C LEU A 5 -27.87 -3.92 0.72
N SER A 6 -28.52 -2.83 1.18
CA SER A 6 -27.87 -1.71 1.87
C SER A 6 -27.58 -1.93 3.36
N ASP A 7 -28.09 -3.00 3.98
CA ASP A 7 -28.06 -3.18 5.45
C ASP A 7 -27.11 -4.28 5.95
N ILE A 8 -26.23 -4.82 5.07
CA ILE A 8 -25.17 -5.70 5.55
C ILE A 8 -24.01 -4.81 6.08
N LYS A 9 -24.23 -4.19 7.24
CA LYS A 9 -23.11 -3.73 8.07
C LYS A 9 -22.30 -4.97 8.44
N MET A 10 -21.09 -5.10 7.86
CA MET A 10 -20.15 -6.14 8.30
C MET A 10 -19.98 -6.02 9.81
N LYS A 11 -20.20 -7.13 10.53
CA LYS A 11 -20.00 -7.19 11.97
C LYS A 11 -18.54 -6.91 12.32
N ARG A 12 -18.27 -6.38 13.51
CA ARG A 12 -16.90 -6.27 14.02
C ARG A 12 -16.20 -7.62 13.90
N GLY A 13 -14.99 -7.66 13.39
CA GLY A 13 -14.20 -8.87 13.23
C GLY A 13 -14.44 -9.67 11.94
N ASP A 14 -15.24 -9.18 10.99
CA ASP A 14 -15.52 -9.89 9.73
C ASP A 14 -14.50 -9.61 8.62
N LYS A 15 -13.66 -8.57 8.79
CA LYS A 15 -12.66 -8.22 7.77
C LYS A 15 -11.43 -9.11 7.86
N LYS A 16 -10.96 -9.54 6.70
CA LYS A 16 -9.74 -10.32 6.52
C LYS A 16 -8.82 -9.58 5.55
N ALA A 17 -7.60 -9.33 5.96
CA ALA A 17 -6.60 -8.61 5.19
C ALA A 17 -5.55 -9.55 4.61
N ILE A 18 -5.13 -9.31 3.36
CA ILE A 18 -3.89 -9.83 2.81
C ILE A 18 -2.95 -8.66 2.50
N VAL A 19 -1.69 -8.76 2.90
CA VAL A 19 -0.71 -7.66 2.83
C VAL A 19 0.55 -8.13 2.13
N ILE A 20 0.93 -7.47 1.02
CA ILE A 20 2.26 -7.58 0.42
C ILE A 20 3.11 -6.37 0.85
N GLY A 21 4.44 -6.57 1.02
CA GLY A 21 5.33 -5.54 1.54
C GLY A 21 5.23 -5.33 3.06
N ALA A 22 4.72 -6.32 3.81
CA ALA A 22 4.50 -6.27 5.26
C ALA A 22 5.76 -6.04 6.10
N THR A 23 6.94 -6.36 5.58
CA THR A 23 8.23 -6.19 6.27
C THR A 23 8.88 -4.82 6.03
N GLY A 24 8.33 -4.03 5.11
CA GLY A 24 8.78 -2.65 4.85
C GLY A 24 8.26 -1.66 5.89
N LEU A 25 8.73 -0.42 5.82
CA LEU A 25 8.43 0.64 6.77
C LEU A 25 6.92 0.86 6.96
N VAL A 26 6.18 1.07 5.87
CA VAL A 26 4.73 1.29 5.91
C VAL A 26 4.00 -0.01 6.25
N GLY A 27 4.45 -1.15 5.69
CA GLY A 27 3.81 -2.44 5.92
C GLY A 27 3.84 -2.88 7.37
N GLN A 28 4.95 -2.69 8.09
CA GLN A 28 5.05 -2.98 9.53
C GLN A 28 4.07 -2.11 10.33
N ALA A 29 4.05 -0.81 10.08
CA ALA A 29 3.13 0.12 10.73
C ALA A 29 1.65 -0.22 10.44
N LEU A 30 1.35 -0.65 9.21
CA LEU A 30 0.00 -1.07 8.84
C LEU A 30 -0.42 -2.36 9.55
N VAL A 31 0.44 -3.39 9.56
CA VAL A 31 0.15 -4.67 10.22
C VAL A 31 -0.10 -4.47 11.71
N GLU A 32 0.70 -3.63 12.38
CA GLU A 32 0.49 -3.28 13.79
C GLU A 32 -0.91 -2.67 14.02
N ARG A 33 -1.34 -1.73 13.17
CA ARG A 33 -2.67 -1.11 13.27
C ARG A 33 -3.80 -2.08 12.95
N LEU A 34 -3.64 -2.93 11.96
CA LEU A 34 -4.62 -3.97 11.63
C LEU A 34 -4.77 -4.98 12.79
N GLN A 35 -3.65 -5.36 13.43
CA GLN A 35 -3.63 -6.25 14.60
C GLN A 35 -4.42 -5.66 15.78
N GLN A 36 -4.34 -4.33 15.97
CA GLN A 36 -5.03 -3.62 17.04
C GLN A 36 -6.50 -3.33 16.72
N SER A 37 -6.90 -3.37 15.46
CA SER A 37 -8.27 -3.06 15.02
C SER A 37 -9.23 -4.22 15.31
N ASP A 38 -10.36 -3.92 15.93
CA ASP A 38 -11.44 -4.89 16.18
C ASP A 38 -12.17 -5.32 14.89
N ASP A 39 -11.99 -4.59 13.78
CA ASP A 39 -12.65 -4.89 12.52
C ASP A 39 -12.03 -6.08 11.78
N PHE A 40 -10.73 -6.33 12.00
CA PHE A 40 -9.97 -7.38 11.33
C PHE A 40 -9.77 -8.59 12.25
N SER A 41 -10.16 -9.77 11.76
CA SER A 41 -9.97 -11.05 12.46
C SER A 41 -8.76 -11.85 11.96
N LEU A 42 -8.33 -11.62 10.73
CA LEU A 42 -7.21 -12.30 10.10
C LEU A 42 -6.37 -11.32 9.28
N ILE A 43 -5.06 -11.45 9.36
CA ILE A 43 -4.09 -10.68 8.58
C ILE A 43 -3.09 -11.67 7.97
N THR A 44 -3.26 -11.99 6.70
CA THR A 44 -2.29 -12.78 5.95
C THR A 44 -1.20 -11.86 5.42
N VAL A 45 0.03 -12.09 5.83
CA VAL A 45 1.19 -11.34 5.32
C VAL A 45 1.99 -12.20 4.37
N VAL A 46 2.22 -11.73 3.16
CA VAL A 46 3.06 -12.42 2.18
C VAL A 46 4.49 -11.99 2.37
N VAL A 47 5.36 -12.93 2.69
CA VAL A 47 6.77 -12.68 3.02
C VAL A 47 7.69 -13.67 2.30
N ARG A 48 8.91 -13.25 1.96
CA ARG A 48 9.90 -14.14 1.34
C ARG A 48 10.55 -15.10 2.34
N LYS A 49 10.59 -14.71 3.61
CA LYS A 49 11.16 -15.48 4.73
C LYS A 49 10.35 -15.21 5.99
N ASN A 50 10.37 -16.13 6.91
CA ASN A 50 9.77 -15.94 8.24
C ASN A 50 10.27 -14.64 8.89
N SER A 51 9.34 -13.90 9.47
CA SER A 51 9.61 -12.69 10.25
C SER A 51 9.21 -12.92 11.69
N ASP A 52 10.18 -12.86 12.62
CA ASP A 52 9.90 -13.07 14.04
C ASP A 52 9.06 -11.93 14.63
N ILE A 53 9.21 -10.71 14.13
CA ILE A 53 8.38 -9.56 14.53
C ILE A 53 6.90 -9.85 14.21
N LEU A 54 6.61 -10.33 13.01
CA LEU A 54 5.25 -10.62 12.57
C LEU A 54 4.64 -11.84 13.26
N LYS A 55 5.45 -12.78 13.75
CA LYS A 55 4.99 -13.93 14.53
C LYS A 55 4.38 -13.54 15.89
N SER A 56 4.76 -12.41 16.45
CA SER A 56 4.26 -11.97 17.76
C SER A 56 2.79 -11.52 17.73
N TYR A 57 2.23 -11.28 16.57
CA TYR A 57 0.86 -10.81 16.39
C TYR A 57 -0.14 -11.97 16.27
N SER A 58 -1.13 -12.01 17.16
CA SER A 58 -2.08 -13.14 17.28
C SER A 58 -3.01 -13.30 16.06
N LYS A 59 -3.28 -12.23 15.31
CA LYS A 59 -4.14 -12.26 14.10
C LYS A 59 -3.34 -12.48 12.81
N VAL A 60 -2.00 -12.53 12.89
CA VAL A 60 -1.13 -12.59 11.70
C VAL A 60 -0.79 -14.03 11.36
N THR A 61 -1.00 -14.37 10.08
CA THR A 61 -0.51 -15.61 9.45
C THR A 61 0.48 -15.23 8.35
N GLN A 62 1.64 -15.88 8.32
CA GLN A 62 2.65 -15.65 7.29
C GLN A 62 2.50 -16.65 6.15
N LEU A 63 2.25 -16.15 4.93
CA LEU A 63 2.36 -16.92 3.70
C LEU A 63 3.78 -16.71 3.14
N ILE A 64 4.57 -17.77 3.15
CA ILE A 64 5.98 -17.70 2.73
C ILE A 64 6.08 -18.06 1.26
N LEU A 65 6.46 -17.10 0.42
CA LEU A 65 6.70 -17.25 -1.01
C LEU A 65 8.01 -16.56 -1.37
N GLU A 66 8.95 -17.29 -1.95
CA GLU A 66 10.23 -16.73 -2.41
C GLU A 66 10.01 -15.72 -3.55
N ASP A 67 9.04 -15.99 -4.41
CA ASP A 67 8.60 -15.13 -5.50
C ASP A 67 7.10 -14.80 -5.34
N PHE A 68 6.76 -13.51 -5.24
CA PHE A 68 5.39 -13.07 -5.08
C PHE A 68 4.53 -13.23 -6.35
N LEU A 69 5.15 -13.48 -7.51
CA LEU A 69 4.44 -13.88 -8.72
C LEU A 69 3.84 -15.30 -8.63
N LEU A 70 4.22 -16.09 -7.62
CA LEU A 70 3.61 -17.38 -7.31
C LEU A 70 2.31 -17.27 -6.51
N LEU A 71 1.95 -16.09 -5.99
CA LEU A 71 0.61 -15.86 -5.44
C LEU A 71 -0.44 -16.28 -6.45
N ASN A 72 -1.49 -16.92 -5.97
CA ASN A 72 -2.56 -17.43 -6.80
C ASN A 72 -3.94 -17.02 -6.27
N ASP A 73 -4.97 -17.40 -6.99
CA ASP A 73 -6.35 -17.05 -6.72
C ASP A 73 -6.86 -17.56 -5.36
N GLU A 74 -6.42 -18.76 -4.94
CA GLU A 74 -6.81 -19.33 -3.64
C GLU A 74 -6.24 -18.54 -2.47
N ASP A 75 -5.02 -18.00 -2.63
CA ASP A 75 -4.36 -17.21 -1.60
C ASP A 75 -5.12 -15.91 -1.26
N VAL A 76 -5.84 -15.33 -2.24
CA VAL A 76 -6.50 -14.03 -2.08
C VAL A 76 -8.01 -14.14 -1.87
N SER A 77 -8.66 -15.19 -2.38
CA SER A 77 -10.12 -15.27 -2.51
C SER A 77 -10.89 -15.23 -1.18
N SER A 78 -10.29 -15.62 -0.07
CA SER A 78 -10.93 -15.60 1.26
C SER A 78 -10.85 -14.24 1.97
N HIS A 79 -10.17 -13.25 1.37
CA HIS A 79 -9.93 -11.94 1.99
C HIS A 79 -10.97 -10.91 1.54
N THR A 80 -11.17 -9.88 2.36
CA THR A 80 -12.05 -8.73 2.08
C THR A 80 -11.27 -7.48 1.71
N HIS A 81 -10.00 -7.41 2.11
CA HIS A 81 -9.09 -6.28 1.90
C HIS A 81 -7.73 -6.78 1.45
N ALA A 82 -7.20 -6.17 0.42
CA ALA A 82 -5.86 -6.42 -0.11
C ALA A 82 -5.03 -5.14 -0.02
N PHE A 83 -3.90 -5.21 0.66
CA PHE A 83 -3.02 -4.07 0.86
C PHE A 83 -1.68 -4.30 0.17
N SER A 84 -1.27 -3.36 -0.67
CA SER A 84 0.09 -3.32 -1.19
C SER A 84 0.86 -2.14 -0.58
N CYS A 85 1.81 -2.50 0.30
CA CYS A 85 2.87 -1.62 0.78
C CYS A 85 4.21 -1.96 0.11
N LEU A 86 4.17 -2.75 -0.98
CA LEU A 86 5.37 -3.16 -1.71
C LEU A 86 5.86 -2.01 -2.57
N GLY A 87 7.11 -1.69 -2.43
CA GLY A 87 7.82 -0.71 -3.22
C GLY A 87 9.29 -0.70 -2.87
N SER A 88 10.09 -0.15 -3.76
CA SER A 88 11.53 -0.06 -3.62
C SER A 88 12.04 1.30 -4.10
N THR A 89 13.33 1.47 -4.07
CA THR A 89 14.02 2.51 -4.83
C THR A 89 14.89 1.83 -5.88
N ILE A 90 15.26 2.55 -6.95
CA ILE A 90 16.15 1.99 -7.99
C ILE A 90 17.47 1.51 -7.35
N LYS A 91 17.97 2.24 -6.35
CA LYS A 91 19.18 1.85 -5.60
C LYS A 91 18.99 0.57 -4.80
N GLN A 92 17.89 0.43 -4.06
CA GLN A 92 17.59 -0.78 -3.29
C GLN A 92 17.32 -1.98 -4.19
N ALA A 93 16.63 -1.77 -5.31
CA ALA A 93 16.38 -2.82 -6.30
C ALA A 93 17.66 -3.25 -7.02
N GLY A 94 18.63 -2.34 -7.17
CA GLY A 94 19.92 -2.57 -7.81
C GLY A 94 19.95 -2.29 -9.33
N SER A 95 18.77 -2.25 -9.98
CA SER A 95 18.63 -1.84 -11.39
C SER A 95 17.22 -1.31 -11.67
N LYS A 96 17.04 -0.68 -12.83
CA LYS A 96 15.71 -0.21 -13.30
C LYS A 96 14.78 -1.38 -13.59
N GLU A 97 15.30 -2.47 -14.13
CA GLU A 97 14.54 -3.68 -14.45
C GLU A 97 14.01 -4.34 -13.17
N LYS A 98 14.86 -4.50 -12.16
CA LYS A 98 14.45 -5.03 -10.86
C LYS A 98 13.48 -4.10 -10.13
N PHE A 99 13.68 -2.79 -10.25
CA PHE A 99 12.72 -1.81 -9.73
C PHE A 99 11.35 -1.97 -10.40
N TYR A 100 11.32 -2.09 -11.73
CA TYR A 100 10.08 -2.30 -12.48
C TYR A 100 9.39 -3.60 -12.08
N ALA A 101 10.13 -4.69 -11.93
CA ALA A 101 9.59 -5.97 -11.47
C ALA A 101 8.92 -5.85 -10.08
N ILE A 102 9.56 -5.16 -9.13
CA ILE A 102 9.02 -4.99 -7.77
C ILE A 102 7.85 -4.00 -7.74
N ASP A 103 8.03 -2.82 -8.33
CA ASP A 103 7.10 -1.70 -8.18
C ASP A 103 5.93 -1.74 -9.17
N TYR A 104 6.07 -2.44 -10.30
CA TYR A 104 5.01 -2.62 -11.27
C TYR A 104 4.52 -4.07 -11.36
N GLU A 105 5.37 -5.03 -11.77
CA GLU A 105 4.91 -6.37 -12.15
C GLU A 105 4.26 -7.14 -10.98
N ILE A 106 4.88 -7.14 -9.80
CA ILE A 106 4.32 -7.81 -8.62
C ILE A 106 3.02 -7.12 -8.17
N ASN A 107 2.97 -5.80 -8.19
CA ASN A 107 1.77 -5.05 -7.82
C ASN A 107 0.63 -5.26 -8.83
N ALA A 108 0.94 -5.31 -10.12
CA ALA A 108 -0.03 -5.61 -11.18
C ALA A 108 -0.58 -7.03 -11.04
N HIS A 109 0.29 -8.02 -10.84
CA HIS A 109 -0.12 -9.41 -10.57
C HIS A 109 -1.04 -9.52 -9.34
N PHE A 110 -0.68 -8.85 -8.25
CA PHE A 110 -1.53 -8.83 -7.05
C PHE A 110 -2.90 -8.22 -7.31
N ALA A 111 -2.96 -7.15 -8.11
CA ALA A 111 -4.22 -6.54 -8.52
C ALA A 111 -5.05 -7.45 -9.44
N ASP A 112 -4.41 -8.18 -10.36
CA ASP A 112 -5.07 -9.16 -11.22
C ASP A 112 -5.76 -10.26 -10.42
N LEU A 113 -5.14 -10.71 -9.33
CA LEU A 113 -5.72 -11.72 -8.44
C LEU A 113 -6.94 -11.22 -7.67
N VAL A 114 -7.09 -9.92 -7.45
CA VAL A 114 -8.21 -9.34 -6.69
C VAL A 114 -9.32 -8.76 -7.57
N GLN A 115 -9.08 -8.58 -8.88
CA GLN A 115 -10.12 -8.10 -9.79
C GLN A 115 -11.30 -9.08 -9.85
N ASP A 116 -12.47 -8.59 -10.20
CA ASP A 116 -13.74 -9.33 -10.25
C ASP A 116 -14.13 -10.03 -8.93
N LYS A 117 -13.50 -9.66 -7.83
CA LYS A 117 -13.81 -10.11 -6.48
C LYS A 117 -14.29 -8.95 -5.61
N ASN A 118 -15.04 -9.28 -4.58
CA ASN A 118 -15.54 -8.29 -3.61
C ASN A 118 -14.44 -7.88 -2.61
N ILE A 119 -13.28 -7.50 -3.11
CA ILE A 119 -12.09 -7.17 -2.33
C ILE A 119 -11.76 -5.68 -2.52
N HIS A 120 -11.54 -4.97 -1.43
CA HIS A 120 -11.03 -3.61 -1.43
C HIS A 120 -9.50 -3.62 -1.60
N LEU A 121 -9.00 -3.11 -2.71
CA LEU A 121 -7.56 -2.98 -2.98
C LEU A 121 -7.04 -1.61 -2.55
N LEU A 122 -6.03 -1.60 -1.69
CA LEU A 122 -5.39 -0.38 -1.17
C LEU A 122 -3.89 -0.41 -1.51
N VAL A 123 -3.41 0.54 -2.30
CA VAL A 123 -2.05 0.52 -2.87
C VAL A 123 -1.29 1.80 -2.54
N VAL A 124 -0.07 1.65 -2.02
CA VAL A 124 0.86 2.76 -1.83
C VAL A 124 1.57 3.05 -3.16
N SER A 125 1.33 4.24 -3.68
CA SER A 125 2.01 4.84 -4.83
C SER A 125 2.99 5.92 -4.35
N ALA A 126 3.15 7.00 -5.08
CA ALA A 126 4.03 8.10 -4.71
C ALA A 126 3.52 9.44 -5.24
N LEU A 127 3.83 10.50 -4.52
CA LEU A 127 3.65 11.86 -5.02
C LEU A 127 4.41 12.03 -6.35
N GLY A 128 3.75 12.59 -7.35
CA GLY A 128 4.32 12.79 -8.68
C GLY A 128 4.22 11.59 -9.61
N ALA A 129 3.52 10.51 -9.22
CA ALA A 129 3.21 9.39 -10.09
C ALA A 129 2.52 9.88 -11.39
N ASN A 130 3.14 9.61 -12.55
CA ASN A 130 2.64 10.04 -13.84
C ASN A 130 3.29 9.18 -14.95
N ALA A 131 2.48 8.42 -15.67
CA ALA A 131 2.96 7.54 -16.76
C ALA A 131 3.69 8.27 -17.90
N LYS A 132 3.49 9.58 -18.03
CA LYS A 132 4.17 10.44 -19.01
C LYS A 132 5.39 11.17 -18.41
N SER A 133 5.78 10.87 -17.18
CA SER A 133 6.91 11.51 -16.52
C SER A 133 8.23 11.16 -17.22
N PRO A 134 9.15 12.12 -17.41
CA PRO A 134 10.51 11.84 -17.84
C PRO A 134 11.35 11.16 -16.72
N ILE A 135 10.90 11.24 -15.48
CA ILE A 135 11.55 10.61 -14.32
C ILE A 135 11.06 9.16 -14.23
N PHE A 136 11.98 8.20 -14.41
CA PHE A 136 11.66 6.78 -14.48
C PHE A 136 10.84 6.27 -13.28
N TYR A 137 11.20 6.66 -12.06
CA TYR A 137 10.46 6.32 -10.86
C TYR A 137 8.98 6.75 -10.94
N ASN A 138 8.75 8.01 -11.25
CA ASN A 138 7.40 8.57 -11.35
C ASN A 138 6.62 7.96 -12.50
N LYS A 139 7.30 7.63 -13.61
CA LYS A 139 6.72 6.96 -14.76
C LYS A 139 6.18 5.59 -14.37
N VAL A 140 7.00 4.74 -13.73
CA VAL A 140 6.60 3.39 -13.31
C VAL A 140 5.43 3.43 -12.33
N LYS A 141 5.47 4.34 -11.34
CA LYS A 141 4.34 4.52 -10.40
C LYS A 141 3.07 4.97 -11.12
N GLY A 142 3.19 5.88 -12.09
CA GLY A 142 2.06 6.34 -12.89
C GLY A 142 1.50 5.26 -13.82
N GLU A 143 2.34 4.44 -14.42
CA GLU A 143 1.93 3.29 -15.23
C GLU A 143 1.15 2.28 -14.38
N LEU A 144 1.62 1.97 -13.16
CA LEU A 144 0.90 1.12 -12.22
C LEU A 144 -0.48 1.71 -11.90
N GLU A 145 -0.57 3.00 -11.55
CA GLU A 145 -1.86 3.64 -11.24
C GLU A 145 -2.85 3.57 -12.42
N GLN A 146 -2.37 3.77 -13.65
CA GLN A 146 -3.20 3.63 -14.84
C GLN A 146 -3.69 2.21 -15.02
N TYR A 147 -2.81 1.23 -14.82
CA TYR A 147 -3.16 -0.18 -14.90
C TYR A 147 -4.24 -0.55 -13.87
N LEU A 148 -4.03 -0.20 -12.59
CA LEU A 148 -5.00 -0.46 -11.52
C LEU A 148 -6.39 0.14 -11.83
N LYS A 149 -6.44 1.35 -12.39
CA LYS A 149 -7.68 2.02 -12.77
C LYS A 149 -8.39 1.38 -13.98
N SER A 150 -7.68 0.59 -14.78
CA SER A 150 -8.25 -0.13 -15.92
C SER A 150 -8.87 -1.48 -15.56
N LEU A 151 -8.59 -1.99 -14.36
CA LEU A 151 -9.09 -3.28 -13.88
C LEU A 151 -10.50 -3.17 -13.27
N SER A 152 -11.24 -4.28 -13.28
CA SER A 152 -12.54 -4.42 -12.59
C SER A 152 -12.35 -4.62 -11.09
N ILE A 153 -11.84 -3.61 -10.39
CA ILE A 153 -11.63 -3.65 -8.93
C ILE A 153 -12.90 -3.17 -8.22
N TYR A 154 -13.43 -3.98 -7.29
CA TYR A 154 -14.63 -3.65 -6.52
C TYR A 154 -14.51 -2.31 -5.79
N LYS A 155 -13.37 -2.09 -5.13
CA LYS A 155 -13.04 -0.83 -4.47
C LYS A 155 -11.54 -0.62 -4.50
N LEU A 156 -11.10 0.54 -4.98
CA LEU A 156 -9.69 0.89 -5.14
C LEU A 156 -9.35 2.16 -4.36
N SER A 157 -8.29 2.08 -3.55
CA SER A 157 -7.65 3.23 -2.89
C SER A 157 -6.20 3.34 -3.34
N ILE A 158 -5.80 4.48 -3.84
CA ILE A 158 -4.41 4.78 -4.19
C ILE A 158 -3.90 5.88 -3.26
N PHE A 159 -2.75 5.67 -2.63
CA PHE A 159 -2.12 6.62 -1.72
C PHE A 159 -0.86 7.19 -2.36
N GLN A 160 -0.77 8.51 -2.45
CA GLN A 160 0.38 9.23 -3.02
C GLN A 160 1.12 10.03 -1.94
N PRO A 161 1.82 9.35 -1.02
CA PRO A 161 2.65 10.03 -0.04
C PRO A 161 3.82 10.74 -0.73
N SER A 162 4.28 11.83 -0.12
CA SER A 162 5.58 12.44 -0.42
C SER A 162 6.71 11.60 0.20
N LEU A 163 7.76 12.23 0.68
CA LEU A 163 8.83 11.54 1.41
C LEU A 163 8.27 10.88 2.68
N LEU A 164 8.55 9.58 2.83
CA LEU A 164 8.19 8.82 4.03
C LEU A 164 9.31 8.89 5.07
N ILE A 165 8.92 9.21 6.31
CA ILE A 165 9.81 9.23 7.46
C ILE A 165 9.50 8.03 8.34
N GLY A 166 10.53 7.25 8.71
CA GLY A 166 10.45 6.14 9.66
C GLY A 166 11.20 6.38 10.94
N LYS A 167 11.13 5.42 11.85
CA LYS A 167 11.90 5.45 13.10
C LYS A 167 13.40 5.49 12.80
N ARG A 168 14.19 6.12 13.66
CA ARG A 168 15.62 6.46 13.52
C ARG A 168 16.57 5.38 12.95
N SER A 169 16.22 4.10 13.04
CA SER A 169 17.06 3.00 12.54
C SER A 169 17.05 2.83 11.01
N GLU A 170 16.09 3.43 10.29
CA GLU A 170 15.94 3.28 8.85
C GLU A 170 16.28 4.55 8.04
N VAL A 171 16.70 5.61 8.72
CA VAL A 171 17.15 6.88 8.09
C VAL A 171 18.32 6.66 7.11
N ARG A 172 19.12 5.58 7.28
CA ARG A 172 20.22 5.24 6.38
C ARG A 172 19.80 4.90 4.95
N VAL A 173 18.56 4.46 4.77
CA VAL A 173 18.01 4.14 3.43
C VAL A 173 17.55 5.39 2.70
N LEU A 174 17.26 6.47 3.44
CA LEU A 174 16.73 7.73 2.92
C LEU A 174 17.83 8.74 2.54
N GLU A 175 19.09 8.57 2.99
CA GLU A 175 20.15 9.56 2.76
C GLU A 175 20.42 9.84 1.27
N ASP A 176 20.34 8.84 0.41
CA ASP A 176 20.58 9.04 -1.03
C ASP A 176 19.32 9.49 -1.81
N MET A 177 18.12 9.16 -1.30
CA MET A 177 16.89 9.77 -1.81
C MET A 177 16.72 11.20 -1.29
N ALA A 178 17.18 11.47 -0.07
CA ALA A 178 17.07 12.79 0.54
C ALA A 178 17.75 13.87 -0.30
N GLN A 179 18.88 13.60 -0.95
CA GLN A 179 19.55 14.61 -1.78
C GLN A 179 18.77 14.94 -3.06
N THR A 180 18.17 13.93 -3.71
CA THR A 180 17.38 14.18 -4.93
C THR A 180 16.02 14.76 -4.58
N VAL A 181 15.40 14.29 -3.49
CA VAL A 181 14.12 14.82 -2.97
C VAL A 181 14.32 16.16 -2.32
N TYR A 182 15.43 16.40 -1.59
CA TYR A 182 15.75 17.70 -1.01
C TYR A 182 15.86 18.81 -2.07
N LYS A 183 16.50 18.53 -3.21
CA LYS A 183 16.55 19.47 -4.34
C LYS A 183 15.19 19.71 -4.98
N LEU A 184 14.31 18.71 -4.99
CA LEU A 184 12.93 18.84 -5.47
C LEU A 184 12.05 19.58 -4.45
N VAL A 185 12.28 19.35 -3.17
CA VAL A 185 11.58 20.01 -2.04
C VAL A 185 12.01 21.46 -1.92
N GLU A 186 13.30 21.78 -2.07
CA GLU A 186 13.81 23.16 -2.03
C GLU A 186 13.19 24.02 -3.13
N LYS A 187 12.96 23.46 -4.31
CA LYS A 187 12.26 24.13 -5.42
C LYS A 187 10.74 24.22 -5.20
N ALA A 188 10.17 23.34 -4.36
CA ALA A 188 8.74 23.25 -4.06
C ALA A 188 8.32 23.92 -2.75
N TRP A 189 9.28 24.49 -1.97
CA TRP A 189 9.02 25.13 -0.67
C TRP A 189 8.05 26.31 -0.72
N THR A 190 7.76 26.82 -1.90
CA THR A 190 6.73 27.84 -2.10
C THR A 190 5.29 27.34 -1.90
N LYS A 191 5.08 26.00 -1.78
CA LYS A 191 3.77 25.37 -1.48
C LYS A 191 3.91 24.32 -0.38
N PRO A 192 4.07 24.72 0.89
CA PRO A 192 4.57 23.86 1.95
C PRO A 192 3.70 22.65 2.30
N PHE A 193 2.42 22.63 1.95
CA PHE A 193 1.51 21.54 2.38
C PHE A 193 1.53 20.34 1.45
N LYS A 194 1.69 20.50 0.15
CA LYS A 194 1.59 19.38 -0.81
C LYS A 194 2.76 18.40 -0.77
N VAL A 195 3.93 18.83 -0.33
CA VAL A 195 5.17 18.04 -0.34
C VAL A 195 5.74 17.78 1.05
N LYS A 196 5.02 18.14 2.12
CA LYS A 196 5.46 17.88 3.49
C LYS A 196 5.66 16.38 3.70
N PRO A 197 6.82 15.94 4.23
CA PRO A 197 7.03 14.54 4.58
C PRO A 197 5.94 14.01 5.52
N VAL A 198 5.55 12.75 5.33
CA VAL A 198 4.60 12.05 6.20
C VAL A 198 5.27 10.86 6.86
N SER A 199 4.86 10.50 8.07
CA SER A 199 5.37 9.31 8.73
C SER A 199 4.71 8.06 8.16
N ALA A 200 5.40 6.93 8.27
CA ALA A 200 4.83 5.63 7.91
C ALA A 200 3.60 5.32 8.77
N GLU A 201 3.60 5.72 10.03
CA GLU A 201 2.49 5.56 10.96
C GLU A 201 1.27 6.37 10.52
N GLN A 202 1.46 7.60 10.01
CA GLN A 202 0.37 8.43 9.49
C GLN A 202 -0.22 7.84 8.22
N LEU A 203 0.62 7.37 7.29
CA LEU A 203 0.16 6.69 6.09
C LEU A 203 -0.60 5.41 6.42
N ALA A 204 -0.05 4.57 7.31
CA ALA A 204 -0.70 3.34 7.76
C ALA A 204 -2.04 3.62 8.44
N HIS A 205 -2.14 4.70 9.23
CA HIS A 205 -3.41 5.15 9.81
C HIS A 205 -4.42 5.52 8.72
N THR A 206 -4.01 6.31 7.74
CA THR A 206 -4.88 6.70 6.62
C THR A 206 -5.37 5.47 5.84
N MET A 207 -4.49 4.47 5.62
CA MET A 207 -4.86 3.21 4.96
C MET A 207 -5.89 2.43 5.77
N LEU A 208 -5.75 2.35 7.10
CA LEU A 208 -6.74 1.70 7.98
C LEU A 208 -8.08 2.43 7.93
N VAL A 209 -8.09 3.78 8.07
CA VAL A 209 -9.31 4.58 7.99
C VAL A 209 -10.00 4.40 6.64
N ALA A 210 -9.24 4.40 5.53
CA ALA A 210 -9.78 4.14 4.20
C ALA A 210 -10.43 2.75 4.10
N ALA A 211 -9.78 1.71 4.64
CA ALA A 211 -10.32 0.36 4.67
C ALA A 211 -11.63 0.24 5.47
N GLN A 212 -11.80 1.08 6.47
CA GLN A 212 -12.99 1.09 7.33
C GLN A 212 -14.13 1.95 6.78
N THR A 213 -13.82 3.05 6.09
CA THR A 213 -14.79 4.12 5.84
C THR A 213 -15.06 4.44 4.37
N GLN A 214 -14.20 4.03 3.44
CA GLN A 214 -14.39 4.37 2.04
C GLN A 214 -15.66 3.72 1.48
N SER A 215 -16.58 4.53 1.00
CA SER A 215 -17.81 4.09 0.30
C SER A 215 -17.64 4.13 -1.23
N ALA A 216 -16.87 5.08 -1.76
CA ALA A 216 -16.66 5.23 -3.20
C ALA A 216 -15.87 4.05 -3.80
N ALA A 217 -16.21 3.65 -5.04
CA ALA A 217 -15.50 2.60 -5.76
C ALA A 217 -14.03 2.95 -6.02
N PHE A 218 -13.71 4.22 -6.20
CA PHE A 218 -12.35 4.71 -6.36
C PHE A 218 -12.10 5.95 -5.51
N LYS A 219 -10.94 5.99 -4.84
CA LYS A 219 -10.46 7.20 -4.17
C LYS A 219 -8.94 7.31 -4.24
N LEU A 220 -8.47 8.49 -4.61
CA LEU A 220 -7.08 8.89 -4.53
C LEU A 220 -6.86 9.68 -3.23
N TYR A 221 -5.92 9.23 -2.43
CA TYR A 221 -5.45 9.89 -1.21
C TYR A 221 -4.11 10.57 -1.51
N ASP A 222 -4.16 11.84 -1.86
CA ASP A 222 -2.96 12.64 -2.07
C ASP A 222 -2.23 12.91 -0.75
N ASN A 223 -1.03 13.47 -0.82
CA ASN A 223 -0.22 13.73 0.36
C ASN A 223 -0.90 14.66 1.38
N LEU A 224 -1.75 15.58 0.92
CA LEU A 224 -2.50 16.47 1.80
C LEU A 224 -3.61 15.71 2.55
N SER A 225 -4.37 14.88 1.83
CA SER A 225 -5.39 14.00 2.44
C SER A 225 -4.79 13.07 3.49
N ILE A 226 -3.58 12.51 3.22
CA ILE A 226 -2.86 11.66 4.18
C ILE A 226 -2.51 12.45 5.46
N GLN A 227 -2.03 13.69 5.34
CA GLN A 227 -1.70 14.53 6.49
C GLN A 227 -2.91 14.93 7.34
N GLN A 228 -4.09 15.04 6.72
CA GLN A 228 -5.32 15.53 7.36
C GLN A 228 -6.17 14.41 7.96
N THR A 229 -5.85 13.14 7.73
CA THR A 229 -6.58 12.01 8.32
C THR A 229 -6.36 11.97 9.83
N GLN A 230 -7.45 12.03 10.59
CA GLN A 230 -7.48 11.97 12.06
C GLN A 230 -7.89 10.58 12.54
#